data_c5ee59ad100a2dc59480f7f63ed1005c
#
_entry.id   c5ee59ad100a2dc59480f7f63ed1005c
#
_cell.length_a   1.000
_cell.length_b   1.000
_cell.length_c   1.000
_cell.angle_alpha   90.00
_cell.angle_beta   90.00
_cell.angle_gamma   90.00
#
_symmetry.space_group_name_H-M   'P 1'
#
loop_
_entity.id
_entity.type
_entity.pdbx_description
1 polymer ?
#
loop_
_entity_poly.entity_id
_entity_poly.type
_entity_poly.pdbx_seq_one_letter_code
_entity_poly.pdbx_strand_id
1 'polypeptide(L)'
;MSDWGIALIAAGSAIAGSVVTGWYARGAGIRQAEAARHAGDRQAEALLESVRMTLSAEAGHREFARRRQVYAEFLGAAEARILTERTGRGHTDDDVLLQRALGHVLLEGPPDAAAAAQHLVDGLRRHERPGELASAKQAFVSVAQECCRPR
;
A
#
# COMPACT_ATOMS: atom_id res chain seq x y z
N MET A 1 21.54 -23.78 81.13
CA MET A 1 21.31 -24.82 80.08
C MET A 1 20.20 -24.36 79.14
N SER A 2 20.23 -23.23 78.51
CA SER A 2 19.13 -22.86 77.64
C SER A 2 19.50 -22.02 76.36
N ASP A 3 20.69 -21.47 76.30
CA ASP A 3 21.00 -20.55 75.17
C ASP A 3 21.31 -21.28 73.90
N TRP A 4 21.85 -22.49 73.93
CA TRP A 4 22.13 -23.31 72.79
C TRP A 4 20.85 -23.83 72.10
N GLY A 5 19.81 -24.12 72.83
CA GLY A 5 18.53 -24.58 72.33
C GLY A 5 17.82 -23.49 71.50
N ILE A 6 17.86 -22.28 72.01
CA ILE A 6 17.24 -21.12 71.29
C ILE A 6 17.99 -20.79 70.01
N ALA A 7 19.34 -20.86 70.00
CA ALA A 7 20.15 -20.62 68.82
C ALA A 7 19.91 -21.68 67.71
N LEU A 8 19.73 -22.96 68.09
CA LEU A 8 19.39 -24.02 67.10
C LEU A 8 17.99 -23.89 66.49
N ILE A 9 17.01 -23.49 67.29
CA ILE A 9 15.65 -23.25 66.80
C ILE A 9 15.61 -22.02 65.87
N ALA A 10 16.33 -20.95 66.20
CA ALA A 10 16.43 -19.77 65.39
C ALA A 10 17.14 -20.04 64.04
N ALA A 11 18.22 -20.80 64.05
CA ALA A 11 18.94 -21.19 62.82
C ALA A 11 18.12 -22.13 61.95
N GLY A 12 17.39 -23.08 62.54
CA GLY A 12 16.51 -24.02 61.80
C GLY A 12 15.33 -23.31 61.12
N SER A 13 14.72 -22.34 61.77
CA SER A 13 13.60 -21.57 61.21
C SER A 13 14.05 -20.66 60.06
N ALA A 14 15.24 -20.08 60.14
CA ALA A 14 15.79 -19.25 59.08
C ALA A 14 16.10 -20.05 57.81
N ILE A 15 16.65 -21.26 57.93
CA ILE A 15 16.92 -22.16 56.82
C ILE A 15 15.62 -22.66 56.16
N ALA A 16 14.64 -23.10 56.99
CA ALA A 16 13.35 -23.55 56.46
C ALA A 16 12.60 -22.42 55.75
N GLY A 17 12.62 -21.21 56.29
CA GLY A 17 12.00 -20.04 55.67
C GLY A 17 12.64 -19.67 54.32
N SER A 18 13.97 -19.75 54.23
CA SER A 18 14.69 -19.42 53.00
C SER A 18 14.45 -20.43 51.88
N VAL A 19 14.36 -21.73 52.16
CA VAL A 19 14.07 -22.78 51.20
C VAL A 19 12.65 -22.67 50.64
N VAL A 20 11.66 -22.43 51.52
CA VAL A 20 10.27 -22.25 51.12
C VAL A 20 10.11 -21.00 50.25
N THR A 21 10.69 -19.86 50.67
CA THR A 21 10.64 -18.61 49.93
C THR A 21 11.35 -18.73 48.55
N GLY A 22 12.50 -19.44 48.51
CA GLY A 22 13.24 -19.66 47.28
C GLY A 22 12.47 -20.53 46.29
N TRP A 23 11.71 -21.53 46.76
CA TRP A 23 10.91 -22.39 45.89
C TRP A 23 9.69 -21.67 45.32
N TYR A 24 8.99 -20.88 46.15
CA TYR A 24 7.87 -20.04 45.68
C TYR A 24 8.34 -18.94 44.72
N ALA A 25 9.47 -18.30 44.98
CA ALA A 25 10.06 -17.30 44.11
C ALA A 25 10.46 -17.90 42.74
N ARG A 26 10.99 -19.12 42.74
CA ARG A 26 11.36 -19.83 41.50
C ARG A 26 10.12 -20.19 40.65
N GLY A 27 9.04 -20.64 41.27
CA GLY A 27 7.78 -20.95 40.61
C GLY A 27 7.10 -19.69 40.06
N ALA A 28 7.15 -18.57 40.78
CA ALA A 28 6.64 -17.29 40.31
C ALA A 28 7.46 -16.74 39.11
N GLY A 29 8.80 -16.86 39.17
CA GLY A 29 9.69 -16.42 38.10
C GLY A 29 9.45 -17.17 36.79
N ILE A 30 9.21 -18.47 36.82
CA ILE A 30 8.91 -19.28 35.62
C ILE A 30 7.58 -18.84 35.00
N ARG A 31 6.53 -18.68 35.78
CA ARG A 31 5.22 -18.20 35.31
C ARG A 31 5.29 -16.78 34.72
N GLN A 32 6.08 -15.92 35.34
CA GLN A 32 6.28 -14.55 34.84
C GLN A 32 7.07 -14.54 33.55
N ALA A 33 8.07 -15.41 33.39
CA ALA A 33 8.83 -15.55 32.14
C ALA A 33 7.97 -16.12 31.00
N GLU A 34 7.10 -17.09 31.28
CA GLU A 34 6.15 -17.62 30.29
C GLU A 34 5.12 -16.57 29.88
N ALA A 35 4.56 -15.83 30.85
CA ALA A 35 3.63 -14.74 30.56
C ALA A 35 4.28 -13.62 29.73
N ALA A 36 5.54 -13.28 30.02
CA ALA A 36 6.30 -12.31 29.26
C ALA A 36 6.59 -12.78 27.82
N ARG A 37 6.90 -14.07 27.63
CA ARG A 37 7.06 -14.65 26.29
C ARG A 37 5.76 -14.60 25.49
N HIS A 38 4.65 -15.04 26.05
CA HIS A 38 3.35 -14.97 25.39
C HIS A 38 2.89 -13.53 25.09
N ALA A 39 3.23 -12.58 25.96
CA ALA A 39 2.98 -11.16 25.68
C ALA A 39 3.86 -10.64 24.55
N GLY A 40 5.13 -11.03 24.51
CA GLY A 40 6.06 -10.70 23.43
C GLY A 40 5.63 -11.27 22.07
N ASP A 41 5.21 -12.54 22.04
CA ASP A 41 4.74 -13.19 20.83
C ASP A 41 3.49 -12.49 20.25
N ARG A 42 2.51 -12.18 21.10
CA ARG A 42 1.31 -11.43 20.68
C ARG A 42 1.64 -10.03 20.17
N GLN A 43 2.60 -9.37 20.82
CA GLN A 43 3.03 -8.04 20.39
C GLN A 43 3.77 -8.11 19.04
N ALA A 44 4.61 -9.13 18.83
CA ALA A 44 5.28 -9.36 17.56
C ALA A 44 4.29 -9.67 16.44
N GLU A 45 3.28 -10.52 16.69
CA GLU A 45 2.21 -10.81 15.72
C GLU A 45 1.41 -9.55 15.37
N ALA A 46 1.03 -8.73 16.34
CA ALA A 46 0.31 -7.49 16.12
C ALA A 46 1.14 -6.48 15.30
N LEU A 47 2.45 -6.40 15.56
CA LEU A 47 3.37 -5.56 14.78
C LEU A 47 3.50 -6.07 13.34
N LEU A 48 3.67 -7.36 13.13
CA LEU A 48 3.73 -7.96 11.80
C LEU A 48 2.45 -7.71 11.01
N GLU A 49 1.28 -7.82 11.64
CA GLU A 49 0.01 -7.55 10.99
C GLU A 49 -0.14 -6.07 10.64
N SER A 50 0.25 -5.15 11.53
CA SER A 50 0.24 -3.71 11.25
C SER A 50 1.16 -3.34 10.09
N VAL A 51 2.36 -3.94 10.03
CA VAL A 51 3.30 -3.74 8.91
C VAL A 51 2.74 -4.29 7.61
N ARG A 52 2.13 -5.47 7.62
CA ARG A 52 1.47 -6.03 6.42
C ARG A 52 0.35 -5.12 5.91
N MET A 53 -0.51 -4.64 6.80
CA MET A 53 -1.57 -3.69 6.43
C MET A 53 -1.00 -2.40 5.84
N THR A 54 0.05 -1.85 6.43
CA THR A 54 0.71 -0.63 5.94
C THR A 54 1.32 -0.87 4.55
N LEU A 55 2.06 -1.95 4.36
CA LEU A 55 2.67 -2.29 3.07
C LEU A 55 1.62 -2.53 1.97
N SER A 56 0.51 -3.20 2.30
CA SER A 56 -0.57 -3.41 1.33
C SER A 56 -1.27 -2.10 0.95
N ALA A 57 -1.50 -1.20 1.91
CA ALA A 57 -2.05 0.12 1.65
C ALA A 57 -1.11 0.97 0.79
N GLU A 58 0.20 0.99 1.10
CA GLU A 58 1.19 1.69 0.30
C GLU A 58 1.30 1.15 -1.13
N ALA A 59 1.27 -0.18 -1.31
CA ALA A 59 1.27 -0.79 -2.64
C ALA A 59 0.07 -0.34 -3.46
N GLY A 60 -1.12 -0.33 -2.86
CA GLY A 60 -2.34 0.18 -3.50
C GLY A 60 -2.23 1.67 -3.88
N HIS A 61 -1.69 2.50 -2.99
CA HIS A 61 -1.46 3.92 -3.27
C HIS A 61 -0.48 4.15 -4.42
N ARG A 62 0.61 3.39 -4.48
CA ARG A 62 1.61 3.50 -5.57
C ARG A 62 1.01 3.10 -6.92
N GLU A 63 0.26 2.00 -6.97
CA GLU A 63 -0.42 1.56 -8.19
C GLU A 63 -1.45 2.58 -8.68
N PHE A 64 -2.23 3.13 -7.76
CA PHE A 64 -3.20 4.18 -8.05
C PHE A 64 -2.53 5.45 -8.59
N ALA A 65 -1.45 5.92 -7.95
CA ALA A 65 -0.70 7.08 -8.39
C ALA A 65 -0.09 6.87 -9.78
N ARG A 66 0.44 5.68 -10.05
CA ARG A 66 1.00 5.31 -11.34
C ARG A 66 -0.06 5.33 -12.46
N ARG A 67 -1.22 4.72 -12.23
CA ARG A 67 -2.33 4.75 -13.22
C ARG A 67 -2.77 6.17 -13.51
N ARG A 68 -2.93 6.99 -12.47
CA ARG A 68 -3.29 8.40 -12.63
C ARG A 68 -2.28 9.17 -13.47
N GLN A 69 -0.99 8.91 -13.26
CA GLN A 69 0.08 9.51 -14.07
C GLN A 69 -0.02 9.10 -15.53
N VAL A 70 -0.17 7.80 -15.82
CA VAL A 70 -0.32 7.28 -17.19
C VAL A 70 -1.50 7.92 -17.91
N TYR A 71 -2.65 8.06 -17.24
CA TYR A 71 -3.82 8.71 -17.85
C TYR A 71 -3.63 10.19 -18.09
N ALA A 72 -2.94 10.90 -17.19
CA ALA A 72 -2.62 12.30 -17.36
C ALA A 72 -1.63 12.54 -18.52
N GLU A 73 -0.62 11.68 -18.66
CA GLU A 73 0.32 11.72 -19.79
C GLU A 73 -0.37 11.47 -21.12
N PHE A 74 -1.28 10.49 -21.18
CA PHE A 74 -2.06 10.21 -22.38
C PHE A 74 -2.97 11.39 -22.76
N LEU A 75 -3.67 11.97 -21.80
CA LEU A 75 -4.53 13.14 -22.03
C LEU A 75 -3.70 14.32 -22.54
N GLY A 76 -2.54 14.59 -21.94
CA GLY A 76 -1.64 15.66 -22.39
C GLY A 76 -1.18 15.47 -23.84
N ALA A 77 -0.77 14.25 -24.19
CA ALA A 77 -0.36 13.92 -25.56
C ALA A 77 -1.54 14.02 -26.56
N ALA A 78 -2.73 13.55 -26.17
CA ALA A 78 -3.92 13.66 -27.00
C ALA A 78 -4.34 15.14 -27.22
N GLU A 79 -4.29 15.97 -26.19
CA GLU A 79 -4.58 17.40 -26.30
C GLU A 79 -3.57 18.14 -27.18
N ALA A 80 -2.27 17.84 -27.05
CA ALA A 80 -1.24 18.39 -27.93
C ALA A 80 -1.55 18.04 -29.39
N ARG A 81 -1.91 16.80 -29.67
CA ARG A 81 -2.24 16.34 -31.02
C ARG A 81 -3.51 17.00 -31.58
N ILE A 82 -4.57 17.13 -30.75
CA ILE A 82 -5.80 17.86 -31.13
C ILE A 82 -5.49 19.32 -31.47
N LEU A 83 -4.65 19.97 -30.67
CA LEU A 83 -4.25 21.37 -30.89
C LEU A 83 -3.46 21.52 -32.20
N THR A 84 -2.55 20.58 -32.50
CA THR A 84 -1.79 20.51 -33.72
C THR A 84 -2.71 20.44 -34.97
N GLU A 85 -3.73 19.58 -34.92
CA GLU A 85 -4.72 19.49 -35.99
C GLU A 85 -5.53 20.77 -36.19
N ARG A 86 -5.90 21.43 -35.11
CA ARG A 86 -6.73 22.65 -35.15
C ARG A 86 -5.96 23.88 -35.62
N THR A 87 -4.69 23.96 -35.28
CA THR A 87 -3.89 25.18 -35.53
C THR A 87 -2.89 25.03 -36.69
N GLY A 88 -2.63 23.81 -37.11
CA GLY A 88 -1.55 23.50 -38.04
C GLY A 88 -0.15 23.78 -37.48
N ARG A 89 -0.07 24.05 -36.17
CA ARG A 89 1.18 24.34 -35.46
C ARG A 89 1.38 23.29 -34.37
N GLY A 90 2.28 22.36 -34.58
CA GLY A 90 2.62 21.30 -33.63
C GLY A 90 4.03 20.78 -33.87
N HIS A 91 4.46 19.90 -32.98
CA HIS A 91 5.75 19.23 -33.11
C HIS A 91 5.57 17.93 -33.93
N THR A 92 6.58 17.59 -34.73
CA THR A 92 6.61 16.33 -35.49
C THR A 92 6.54 15.09 -34.59
N ASP A 93 6.89 15.27 -33.32
CA ASP A 93 6.95 14.20 -32.33
C ASP A 93 5.61 13.97 -31.59
N ASP A 94 4.59 14.82 -31.79
CA ASP A 94 3.29 14.71 -31.11
C ASP A 94 2.62 13.35 -31.33
N ASP A 95 2.73 12.79 -32.56
CA ASP A 95 2.21 11.47 -32.88
C ASP A 95 2.98 10.35 -32.14
N VAL A 96 4.30 10.48 -32.05
CA VAL A 96 5.15 9.50 -31.35
C VAL A 96 4.84 9.50 -29.85
N LEU A 97 4.68 10.68 -29.26
CA LEU A 97 4.31 10.82 -27.84
C LEU A 97 2.93 10.24 -27.58
N LEU A 98 1.95 10.50 -28.45
CA LEU A 98 0.61 9.95 -28.33
C LEU A 98 0.62 8.41 -28.40
N GLN A 99 1.37 7.82 -29.37
CA GLN A 99 1.47 6.37 -29.49
C GLN A 99 2.15 5.72 -28.28
N ARG A 100 3.19 6.35 -27.75
CA ARG A 100 3.85 5.88 -26.51
C ARG A 100 2.90 5.92 -25.32
N ALA A 101 2.21 7.04 -25.14
CA ALA A 101 1.25 7.21 -24.06
C ALA A 101 0.06 6.23 -24.18
N LEU A 102 -0.44 5.98 -25.39
CA LEU A 102 -1.43 4.94 -25.64
C LEU A 102 -0.90 3.56 -25.20
N GLY A 103 0.33 3.22 -25.57
CA GLY A 103 0.97 1.96 -25.17
C GLY A 103 0.98 1.78 -23.66
N HIS A 104 1.26 2.83 -22.88
CA HIS A 104 1.21 2.78 -21.42
C HIS A 104 -0.22 2.53 -20.90
N VAL A 105 -1.24 3.18 -21.48
CA VAL A 105 -2.64 2.94 -21.10
C VAL A 105 -3.06 1.50 -21.40
N LEU A 106 -2.64 0.93 -22.55
CA LEU A 106 -2.94 -0.45 -22.94
C LEU A 106 -2.30 -1.49 -22.00
N LEU A 107 -1.12 -1.20 -21.46
CA LEU A 107 -0.39 -2.11 -20.58
C LEU A 107 -0.87 -2.04 -19.13
N GLU A 108 -1.25 -0.86 -18.66
CA GLU A 108 -1.50 -0.61 -17.23
C GLU A 108 -2.98 -0.35 -16.92
N GLY A 109 -3.78 0.03 -17.92
CA GLY A 109 -5.19 0.33 -17.78
C GLY A 109 -6.09 -0.90 -17.85
N PRO A 110 -7.27 -0.85 -17.21
CA PRO A 110 -8.31 -1.86 -17.44
C PRO A 110 -8.83 -1.78 -18.89
N PRO A 111 -9.48 -2.85 -19.37
CA PRO A 111 -9.96 -2.94 -20.76
C PRO A 111 -10.81 -1.75 -21.21
N ASP A 112 -11.65 -1.22 -20.33
CA ASP A 112 -12.54 -0.09 -20.64
C ASP A 112 -11.74 1.19 -20.91
N ALA A 113 -10.72 1.48 -20.11
CA ALA A 113 -9.84 2.62 -20.29
C ALA A 113 -9.00 2.47 -21.58
N ALA A 114 -8.50 1.26 -21.82
CA ALA A 114 -7.77 0.93 -23.04
C ALA A 114 -8.63 1.13 -24.31
N ALA A 115 -9.87 0.64 -24.30
CA ALA A 115 -10.82 0.80 -25.40
C ALA A 115 -11.17 2.27 -25.65
N ALA A 116 -11.43 3.04 -24.58
CA ALA A 116 -11.73 4.48 -24.69
C ALA A 116 -10.53 5.27 -25.24
N ALA A 117 -9.31 4.95 -24.82
CA ALA A 117 -8.09 5.56 -25.33
C ALA A 117 -7.87 5.24 -26.81
N GLN A 118 -8.04 3.98 -27.22
CA GLN A 118 -7.96 3.57 -28.62
C GLN A 118 -8.99 4.31 -29.48
N HIS A 119 -10.23 4.40 -29.00
CA HIS A 119 -11.29 5.11 -29.74
C HIS A 119 -10.93 6.58 -30.00
N LEU A 120 -10.36 7.27 -29.01
CA LEU A 120 -9.90 8.65 -29.16
C LEU A 120 -8.75 8.75 -30.19
N VAL A 121 -7.78 7.86 -30.14
CA VAL A 121 -6.65 7.85 -31.08
C VAL A 121 -7.11 7.53 -32.51
N ASP A 122 -8.04 6.60 -32.66
CA ASP A 122 -8.62 6.26 -33.99
C ASP A 122 -9.44 7.41 -34.56
N GLY A 123 -10.15 8.16 -33.71
CA GLY A 123 -10.83 9.40 -34.14
C GLY A 123 -9.85 10.46 -34.65
N LEU A 124 -8.70 10.63 -33.96
CA LEU A 124 -7.63 11.52 -34.41
C LEU A 124 -7.03 11.07 -35.72
N ARG A 125 -6.81 9.78 -35.93
CA ARG A 125 -6.28 9.23 -37.21
C ARG A 125 -7.24 9.41 -38.36
N ARG A 126 -8.55 9.34 -38.10
CA ARG A 126 -9.59 9.54 -39.11
C ARG A 126 -9.93 11.01 -39.36
N HIS A 127 -9.27 11.93 -38.65
CA HIS A 127 -9.55 13.37 -38.72
C HIS A 127 -11.03 13.70 -38.45
N GLU A 128 -11.59 13.05 -37.42
CA GLU A 128 -12.98 13.29 -37.04
C GLU A 128 -13.23 14.74 -36.61
N ARG A 129 -14.49 15.15 -36.68
CA ARG A 129 -14.89 16.52 -36.34
C ARG A 129 -14.53 16.88 -34.91
N PRO A 130 -14.22 18.15 -34.60
CA PRO A 130 -13.84 18.59 -33.25
C PRO A 130 -14.82 18.20 -32.17
N GLY A 131 -16.14 18.14 -32.44
CA GLY A 131 -17.15 17.71 -31.52
C GLY A 131 -17.10 16.22 -31.18
N GLU A 132 -16.80 15.39 -32.17
CA GLU A 132 -16.63 13.93 -32.00
C GLU A 132 -15.38 13.61 -31.17
N LEU A 133 -14.27 14.28 -31.46
CA LEU A 133 -13.05 14.17 -30.68
C LEU A 133 -13.24 14.64 -29.23
N ALA A 134 -13.99 15.72 -29.02
CA ALA A 134 -14.33 16.18 -27.67
C ALA A 134 -15.16 15.16 -26.89
N SER A 135 -16.12 14.52 -27.55
CA SER A 135 -16.95 13.45 -26.97
C SER A 135 -16.10 12.22 -26.62
N ALA A 136 -15.21 11.78 -27.53
CA ALA A 136 -14.31 10.66 -27.28
C ALA A 136 -13.34 10.95 -26.13
N LYS A 137 -12.79 12.17 -26.05
CA LYS A 137 -11.96 12.61 -24.92
C LYS A 137 -12.74 12.57 -23.62
N GLN A 138 -13.98 13.10 -23.59
CA GLN A 138 -14.80 13.08 -22.40
C GLN A 138 -15.15 11.66 -21.95
N ALA A 139 -15.41 10.75 -22.88
CA ALA A 139 -15.64 9.34 -22.58
C ALA A 139 -14.42 8.72 -21.89
N PHE A 140 -13.22 8.94 -22.42
CA PHE A 140 -11.99 8.49 -21.79
C PHE A 140 -11.80 9.07 -20.38
N VAL A 141 -12.02 10.38 -20.20
CA VAL A 141 -11.90 11.05 -18.88
C VAL A 141 -12.86 10.43 -17.88
N SER A 142 -14.12 10.16 -18.28
CA SER A 142 -15.12 9.53 -17.38
C SER A 142 -14.66 8.15 -16.91
N VAL A 143 -14.17 7.30 -17.83
CA VAL A 143 -13.65 5.96 -17.50
C VAL A 143 -12.40 6.07 -16.63
N ALA A 144 -11.47 6.96 -16.96
CA ALA A 144 -10.24 7.16 -16.19
C ALA A 144 -10.53 7.61 -14.75
N GLN A 145 -11.53 8.50 -14.55
CA GLN A 145 -11.97 8.94 -13.23
C GLN A 145 -12.58 7.80 -12.43
N GLU A 146 -13.35 6.93 -13.05
CA GLU A 146 -13.95 5.77 -12.39
C GLU A 146 -12.90 4.75 -11.97
N CYS A 147 -11.93 4.46 -12.84
CA CYS A 147 -10.78 3.61 -12.54
C CYS A 147 -9.85 4.18 -11.44
N CYS A 148 -9.86 5.48 -11.26
CA CYS A 148 -9.09 6.21 -10.26
C CYS A 148 -9.89 6.52 -8.98
N ARG A 149 -11.06 5.95 -8.74
CA ARG A 149 -11.77 6.06 -7.45
C ARG A 149 -11.18 5.09 -6.44
N PRO A 150 -10.82 5.56 -5.24
CA PRO A 150 -10.45 4.65 -4.15
C PRO A 150 -11.66 3.79 -3.80
N ARG A 151 -11.47 2.47 -3.77
CA ARG A 151 -12.46 1.51 -3.27
C ARG A 151 -12.41 1.42 -1.76
#